data_aa84a3bbd3f4ce7bec757a5d4cfbb170
#
_entry.id   aa84a3bbd3f4ce7bec757a5d4cfbb170
#
_cell.length_a   1.000
_cell.length_b   1.000
_cell.length_c   1.000
_cell.angle_alpha   90.00
_cell.angle_beta   90.00
_cell.angle_gamma   90.00
#
_symmetry.space_group_name_H-M   'P 1'
#
loop_
_entity.id
_entity.type
_entity.pdbx_description
1 polymer ?
#
loop_
_entity_poly.entity_id
_entity_poly.type
_entity_poly.pdbx_seq_one_letter_code
_entity_poly.pdbx_strand_id
1 'polypeptide(L)'
;MVDCGSWENGKLAEKLSKNEVGTIITGTILVDSVEGYEPMCRIDKDEYIEEYKKLTERVHNNGANIIAQLHVIRDLDISVDEIHKVAELFADAAIRSKKGGFDGIEICANHHVPLSQFLSPMFNHRNDEYGGSNENRARFVIEIIKKIREKMGNE
;
A
#
# COMPACT_ATOMS: atom_id res chain seq x y z
N MET A 1 -0.69 -12.90 5.58
CA MET A 1 -0.93 -12.12 4.34
C MET A 1 -2.03 -12.81 3.57
N VAL A 2 -3.11 -12.11 3.28
CA VAL A 2 -4.26 -12.68 2.57
C VAL A 2 -4.13 -12.24 1.12
N ASP A 3 -3.96 -13.19 0.21
CA ASP A 3 -3.85 -12.92 -1.21
C ASP A 3 -5.17 -12.35 -1.76
N CYS A 4 -5.10 -11.20 -2.42
CA CYS A 4 -6.26 -10.56 -3.04
C CYS A 4 -6.89 -11.39 -4.17
N GLY A 5 -6.12 -12.27 -4.82
CA GLY A 5 -6.63 -13.20 -5.83
C GLY A 5 -7.56 -14.27 -5.26
N SER A 6 -7.47 -14.55 -3.95
CA SER A 6 -8.35 -15.46 -3.22
C SER A 6 -9.53 -14.74 -2.53
N TRP A 7 -9.66 -13.45 -2.73
CA TRP A 7 -10.74 -12.63 -2.18
C TRP A 7 -12.07 -12.84 -2.90
N GLU A 8 -12.48 -14.04 -3.15
CA GLU A 8 -13.86 -14.25 -3.57
C GLU A 8 -14.81 -13.44 -2.66
N ASN A 9 -14.95 -12.15 -2.95
CA ASN A 9 -15.83 -11.21 -2.27
C ASN A 9 -15.55 -11.00 -0.76
N GLY A 10 -14.29 -11.00 -0.32
CA GLY A 10 -13.93 -10.75 1.08
C GLY A 10 -14.23 -11.91 2.05
N LYS A 11 -14.55 -13.08 1.55
CA LYS A 11 -14.89 -14.26 2.38
C LYS A 11 -13.79 -14.69 3.34
N LEU A 12 -12.52 -14.54 2.93
CA LEU A 12 -11.41 -14.96 3.79
C LEU A 12 -11.21 -14.01 4.97
N ALA A 13 -11.26 -12.69 4.75
CA ALA A 13 -11.15 -11.71 5.84
C ALA A 13 -12.32 -11.82 6.80
N GLU A 14 -13.55 -12.00 6.29
CA GLU A 14 -14.72 -12.29 7.12
C GLU A 14 -14.55 -13.57 7.93
N LYS A 15 -14.02 -14.65 7.32
CA LYS A 15 -13.76 -15.90 8.02
C LYS A 15 -12.70 -15.74 9.12
N LEU A 16 -11.63 -14.99 8.86
CA LEU A 16 -10.60 -14.71 9.85
C LEU A 16 -11.15 -13.87 11.00
N SER A 17 -11.91 -12.81 10.70
CA SER A 17 -12.49 -11.93 11.72
C SER A 17 -13.46 -12.65 12.68
N LYS A 18 -14.11 -13.73 12.25
CA LYS A 18 -14.97 -14.58 13.11
C LYS A 18 -14.20 -15.39 14.15
N ASN A 19 -12.87 -15.43 14.08
CA ASN A 19 -12.03 -16.24 14.99
C ASN A 19 -11.25 -15.38 15.99
N GLU A 20 -11.85 -14.33 16.51
CA GLU A 20 -11.28 -13.42 17.54
C GLU A 20 -9.95 -12.77 17.15
N VAL A 21 -9.72 -12.57 15.85
CA VAL A 21 -8.57 -11.82 15.34
C VAL A 21 -8.86 -10.34 15.50
N GLY A 22 -7.99 -9.62 16.25
CA GLY A 22 -8.18 -8.19 16.51
C GLY A 22 -7.91 -7.29 15.30
N THR A 23 -6.95 -7.67 14.44
CA THR A 23 -6.56 -6.89 13.25
C THR A 23 -6.17 -7.80 12.10
N ILE A 24 -6.60 -7.45 10.90
CA ILE A 24 -6.27 -8.12 9.64
C ILE A 24 -5.50 -7.14 8.77
N ILE A 25 -4.34 -7.56 8.27
CA ILE A 25 -3.62 -6.83 7.21
C ILE A 25 -3.93 -7.53 5.89
N THR A 26 -4.37 -6.78 4.88
CA THR A 26 -4.67 -7.33 3.55
C THR A 26 -3.41 -7.89 2.89
N GLY A 27 -3.58 -8.65 1.81
CA GLY A 27 -2.54 -8.78 0.79
C GLY A 27 -2.26 -7.44 0.11
N THR A 28 -1.24 -7.40 -0.73
CA THR A 28 -0.83 -6.16 -1.39
C THR A 28 -1.93 -5.58 -2.28
N ILE A 29 -2.19 -4.28 -2.12
CA ILE A 29 -3.11 -3.49 -2.93
C ILE A 29 -2.28 -2.49 -3.72
N LEU A 30 -2.34 -2.55 -5.04
CA LEU A 30 -1.58 -1.65 -5.90
C LEU A 30 -2.15 -0.22 -5.85
N VAL A 31 -1.25 0.75 -5.69
CA VAL A 31 -1.58 2.19 -5.74
C VAL A 31 -1.68 2.72 -7.17
N ASP A 32 -1.28 1.89 -8.15
CA ASP A 32 -1.27 2.22 -9.58
C ASP A 32 -1.63 0.99 -10.41
N SER A 33 -2.09 1.20 -11.64
CA SER A 33 -2.31 0.13 -12.62
C SER A 33 -1.01 -0.18 -13.37
N VAL A 34 -0.62 -1.44 -13.41
CA VAL A 34 0.54 -1.91 -14.16
C VAL A 34 0.10 -3.06 -15.08
N GLU A 35 0.36 -2.91 -16.36
CA GLU A 35 0.05 -3.94 -17.36
C GLU A 35 0.77 -5.26 -17.04
N GLY A 36 0.06 -6.37 -17.16
CA GLY A 36 0.60 -7.72 -16.89
C GLY A 36 0.54 -8.15 -15.41
N TYR A 37 0.04 -7.31 -14.51
CA TYR A 37 -0.14 -7.64 -13.09
C TYR A 37 -1.63 -7.81 -12.70
N GLU A 38 -2.47 -8.15 -13.64
CA GLU A 38 -3.84 -8.55 -13.34
C GLU A 38 -3.90 -10.06 -13.02
N PRO A 39 -4.64 -10.48 -12.01
CA PRO A 39 -5.72 -9.79 -11.29
C PRO A 39 -5.37 -9.27 -9.87
N MET A 40 -4.32 -8.50 -9.70
CA MET A 40 -3.99 -7.93 -8.38
C MET A 40 -5.03 -6.89 -7.95
N CYS A 41 -5.30 -6.83 -6.64
CA CYS A 41 -6.14 -5.78 -6.08
C CYS A 41 -5.52 -4.40 -6.28
N ARG A 42 -6.35 -3.41 -6.58
CA ARG A 42 -5.93 -2.02 -6.84
C ARG A 42 -6.81 -1.04 -6.07
N ILE A 43 -6.25 0.14 -5.81
CA ILE A 43 -6.95 1.28 -5.23
C ILE A 43 -6.56 2.59 -5.94
N ASP A 44 -6.14 2.47 -7.19
CA ASP A 44 -5.72 3.59 -8.05
C ASP A 44 -6.88 4.48 -8.51
N LYS A 45 -8.15 4.01 -8.40
CA LYS A 45 -9.37 4.72 -8.83
C LYS A 45 -10.45 4.71 -7.75
N ASP A 46 -11.29 5.74 -7.79
CA ASP A 46 -12.41 5.89 -6.84
C ASP A 46 -13.49 4.82 -7.03
N GLU A 47 -13.58 4.18 -8.19
CA GLU A 47 -14.55 3.11 -8.48
C GLU A 47 -14.41 1.89 -7.56
N TYR A 48 -13.21 1.66 -6.98
CA TYR A 48 -12.96 0.54 -6.06
C TYR A 48 -13.42 0.80 -4.62
N ILE A 49 -13.70 2.05 -4.24
CA ILE A 49 -14.03 2.43 -2.86
C ILE A 49 -15.24 1.65 -2.34
N GLU A 50 -16.29 1.52 -3.14
CA GLU A 50 -17.52 0.84 -2.71
C GLU A 50 -17.34 -0.68 -2.48
N GLU A 51 -16.42 -1.31 -3.21
CA GLU A 51 -16.07 -2.72 -2.96
C GLU A 51 -15.30 -2.87 -1.65
N TYR A 52 -14.35 -1.97 -1.39
CA TYR A 52 -13.61 -1.96 -0.13
C TYR A 52 -14.51 -1.67 1.06
N LYS A 53 -15.49 -0.78 0.96
CA LYS A 53 -16.49 -0.58 2.03
C LYS A 53 -17.21 -1.87 2.41
N LYS A 54 -17.66 -2.63 1.42
CA LYS A 54 -18.32 -3.92 1.68
C LYS A 54 -17.39 -4.90 2.40
N LEU A 55 -16.10 -4.87 2.10
CA LEU A 55 -15.09 -5.69 2.74
C LEU A 55 -14.86 -5.26 4.19
N THR A 56 -14.58 -3.98 4.42
CA THR A 56 -14.28 -3.43 5.75
C THR A 56 -15.47 -3.57 6.69
N GLU A 57 -16.70 -3.32 6.21
CA GLU A 57 -17.94 -3.53 6.95
C GLU A 57 -18.09 -4.98 7.44
N ARG A 58 -17.78 -5.98 6.61
CA ARG A 58 -17.85 -7.40 7.01
C ARG A 58 -16.85 -7.72 8.12
N VAL A 59 -15.65 -7.14 8.08
CA VAL A 59 -14.62 -7.33 9.10
C VAL A 59 -15.02 -6.63 10.40
N HIS A 60 -15.47 -5.38 10.31
CA HIS A 60 -15.94 -4.58 11.46
C HIS A 60 -17.13 -5.22 12.16
N ASN A 61 -18.08 -5.80 11.42
CA ASN A 61 -19.22 -6.49 11.98
C ASN A 61 -18.84 -7.69 12.86
N ASN A 62 -17.63 -8.21 12.73
CA ASN A 62 -17.06 -9.26 13.60
C ASN A 62 -16.11 -8.69 14.67
N GLY A 63 -16.00 -7.37 14.83
CA GLY A 63 -15.20 -6.71 15.86
C GLY A 63 -13.70 -6.62 15.57
N ALA A 64 -13.25 -6.90 14.34
CA ALA A 64 -11.85 -6.79 13.94
C ALA A 64 -11.57 -5.50 13.17
N ASN A 65 -10.34 -5.00 13.26
CA ASN A 65 -9.82 -3.93 12.39
C ASN A 65 -9.24 -4.50 11.10
N ILE A 66 -9.16 -3.66 10.06
CA ILE A 66 -8.56 -4.04 8.79
C ILE A 66 -7.63 -2.94 8.24
N ILE A 67 -6.41 -3.32 7.89
CA ILE A 67 -5.34 -2.45 7.40
C ILE A 67 -5.10 -2.74 5.92
N ALA A 68 -5.08 -1.71 5.09
CA ALA A 68 -4.73 -1.84 3.66
C ALA A 68 -3.20 -1.87 3.49
N GLN A 69 -2.65 -2.96 2.92
CA GLN A 69 -1.23 -3.03 2.57
C GLN A 69 -1.01 -2.45 1.18
N LEU A 70 -0.49 -1.22 1.11
CA LEU A 70 -0.27 -0.49 -0.14
C LEU A 70 1.07 -0.86 -0.77
N HIS A 71 1.05 -1.04 -2.08
CA HIS A 71 2.20 -1.49 -2.86
C HIS A 71 2.30 -0.78 -4.21
N VAL A 72 3.52 -0.66 -4.74
CA VAL A 72 3.81 -0.17 -6.09
C VAL A 72 4.76 -1.13 -6.79
N ILE A 73 4.65 -1.22 -8.11
CA ILE A 73 5.59 -1.97 -8.96
C ILE A 73 6.34 -0.95 -9.82
N ARG A 74 7.65 -0.84 -9.59
CA ARG A 74 8.56 0.05 -10.32
C ARG A 74 9.97 -0.55 -10.32
N ASP A 75 10.77 -0.11 -11.28
CA ASP A 75 12.21 -0.39 -11.30
C ASP A 75 12.99 0.60 -10.42
N LEU A 76 14.26 0.30 -10.15
CA LEU A 76 15.13 1.17 -9.34
C LEU A 76 15.65 2.40 -10.09
N ASP A 77 15.66 2.34 -11.43
CA ASP A 77 16.21 3.38 -12.30
C ASP A 77 15.20 4.46 -12.72
N ILE A 78 14.01 4.45 -12.08
CA ILE A 78 13.01 5.50 -12.32
C ILE A 78 13.60 6.90 -12.04
N SER A 79 13.11 7.90 -12.76
CA SER A 79 13.51 9.28 -12.57
C SER A 79 13.05 9.85 -11.21
N VAL A 80 13.69 10.94 -10.77
CA VAL A 80 13.26 11.67 -9.55
C VAL A 80 11.82 12.16 -9.68
N ASP A 81 11.42 12.64 -10.86
CA ASP A 81 10.04 13.04 -11.12
C ASP A 81 9.05 11.87 -10.95
N GLU A 82 9.45 10.67 -11.35
CA GLU A 82 8.63 9.47 -11.16
C GLU A 82 8.52 9.09 -9.69
N ILE A 83 9.61 9.22 -8.92
CA ILE A 83 9.61 9.02 -7.46
C ILE A 83 8.57 9.92 -6.79
N HIS A 84 8.56 11.22 -7.15
CA HIS A 84 7.57 12.17 -6.62
C HIS A 84 6.14 11.81 -7.02
N LYS A 85 5.92 11.37 -8.27
CA LYS A 85 4.59 10.87 -8.70
C LYS A 85 4.14 9.66 -7.92
N VAL A 86 5.03 8.72 -7.66
CA VAL A 86 4.72 7.54 -6.83
C VAL A 86 4.32 7.95 -5.42
N ALA A 87 4.98 8.94 -4.81
CA ALA A 87 4.59 9.44 -3.49
C ALA A 87 3.16 10.03 -3.50
N GLU A 88 2.77 10.74 -4.57
CA GLU A 88 1.39 11.21 -4.76
C GLU A 88 0.39 10.07 -4.91
N LEU A 89 0.72 9.02 -5.68
CA LEU A 89 -0.14 7.83 -5.83
C LEU A 89 -0.41 7.14 -4.49
N PHE A 90 0.61 6.98 -3.64
CA PHE A 90 0.43 6.44 -2.28
C PHE A 90 -0.49 7.32 -1.42
N ALA A 91 -0.35 8.65 -1.51
CA ALA A 91 -1.18 9.55 -0.74
C ALA A 91 -2.65 9.52 -1.22
N ASP A 92 -2.89 9.44 -2.53
CA ASP A 92 -4.23 9.29 -3.08
C ASP A 92 -4.84 7.93 -2.72
N ALA A 93 -4.05 6.86 -2.76
CA ALA A 93 -4.46 5.54 -2.31
C ALA A 93 -4.82 5.52 -0.82
N ALA A 94 -4.07 6.23 0.03
CA ALA A 94 -4.38 6.37 1.45
C ALA A 94 -5.74 7.05 1.69
N ILE A 95 -6.04 8.12 0.94
CA ILE A 95 -7.37 8.77 0.99
C ILE A 95 -8.48 7.80 0.58
N ARG A 96 -8.28 7.04 -0.51
CA ARG A 96 -9.25 6.04 -0.96
C ARG A 96 -9.42 4.91 0.06
N SER A 97 -8.32 4.47 0.71
CA SER A 97 -8.38 3.48 1.78
C SER A 97 -9.22 3.97 2.95
N LYS A 98 -9.03 5.22 3.42
CA LYS A 98 -9.87 5.83 4.45
C LYS A 98 -11.34 5.88 4.03
N LYS A 99 -11.64 6.31 2.79
CA LYS A 99 -13.00 6.32 2.24
C LYS A 99 -13.58 4.91 2.11
N GLY A 100 -12.76 3.92 1.85
CA GLY A 100 -13.11 2.50 1.79
C GLY A 100 -13.29 1.85 3.17
N GLY A 101 -13.14 2.61 4.27
CA GLY A 101 -13.38 2.12 5.63
C GLY A 101 -12.23 1.38 6.28
N PHE A 102 -11.02 1.40 5.71
CA PHE A 102 -9.84 0.83 6.37
C PHE A 102 -9.45 1.64 7.61
N ASP A 103 -9.06 0.94 8.67
CA ASP A 103 -8.63 1.54 9.95
C ASP A 103 -7.20 2.09 9.89
N GLY A 104 -6.45 1.69 8.88
CA GLY A 104 -5.09 2.18 8.65
C GLY A 104 -4.52 1.67 7.34
N ILE A 105 -3.28 2.07 7.07
CA ILE A 105 -2.51 1.60 5.92
C ILE A 105 -1.15 1.07 6.36
N GLU A 106 -0.63 0.10 5.63
CA GLU A 106 0.74 -0.37 5.70
C GLU A 106 1.43 -0.09 4.36
N ILE A 107 2.63 0.48 4.39
CA ILE A 107 3.46 0.67 3.20
C ILE A 107 4.34 -0.56 3.03
N CYS A 108 4.16 -1.32 1.95
CA CYS A 108 4.94 -2.51 1.67
C CYS A 108 6.38 -2.14 1.26
N ALA A 109 7.31 -2.20 2.21
CA ALA A 109 8.73 -1.91 2.02
C ALA A 109 9.64 -3.12 2.34
N ASN A 110 9.17 -4.35 2.04
CA ASN A 110 9.85 -5.61 2.29
C ASN A 110 9.84 -6.52 1.04
N HIS A 111 10.29 -7.77 1.15
CA HIS A 111 10.19 -8.83 0.13
C HIS A 111 10.74 -8.47 -1.27
N HIS A 112 11.85 -7.75 -1.36
CA HIS A 112 12.48 -7.32 -2.62
C HIS A 112 11.58 -6.48 -3.55
N VAL A 113 10.52 -5.89 -3.00
CA VAL A 113 9.72 -4.90 -3.75
C VAL A 113 10.48 -3.57 -3.88
N PRO A 114 10.08 -2.68 -4.80
CA PRO A 114 10.82 -1.46 -5.13
C PRO A 114 11.28 -0.67 -3.90
N LEU A 115 10.40 -0.41 -2.94
CA LEU A 115 10.74 0.37 -1.75
C LEU A 115 11.84 -0.31 -0.90
N SER A 116 11.79 -1.65 -0.75
CA SER A 116 12.84 -2.38 -0.04
C SER A 116 14.17 -2.38 -0.79
N GLN A 117 14.13 -2.40 -2.12
CA GLN A 117 15.32 -2.31 -2.96
C GLN A 117 15.96 -0.92 -2.85
N PHE A 118 15.16 0.16 -2.81
CA PHE A 118 15.68 1.51 -2.54
C PHE A 118 16.41 1.61 -1.20
N LEU A 119 15.90 0.95 -0.16
CA LEU A 119 16.53 0.93 1.16
C LEU A 119 17.85 0.14 1.20
N SER A 120 18.01 -0.85 0.33
CA SER A 120 19.11 -1.80 0.37
C SER A 120 20.36 -1.30 -0.34
N PRO A 121 21.53 -1.27 0.31
CA PRO A 121 22.79 -0.94 -0.37
C PRO A 121 23.23 -2.02 -1.37
N MET A 122 22.63 -3.22 -1.31
CA MET A 122 22.90 -4.30 -2.25
C MET A 122 22.25 -4.05 -3.62
N PHE A 123 21.10 -3.39 -3.64
CA PHE A 123 20.32 -3.15 -4.86
C PHE A 123 20.38 -1.69 -5.33
N ASN A 124 20.41 -0.76 -4.39
CA ASN A 124 20.40 0.66 -4.70
C ASN A 124 21.82 1.17 -4.97
N HIS A 125 22.16 1.28 -6.25
CA HIS A 125 23.42 1.84 -6.74
C HIS A 125 23.26 3.25 -7.32
N ARG A 126 22.16 3.95 -6.98
CA ARG A 126 21.91 5.32 -7.44
C ARG A 126 22.96 6.28 -6.93
N ASN A 127 23.30 7.28 -7.77
CA ASN A 127 24.27 8.33 -7.46
C ASN A 127 23.62 9.70 -7.21
N ASP A 128 22.29 9.73 -7.13
CA ASP A 128 21.49 10.91 -6.80
C ASP A 128 21.10 10.95 -5.32
N GLU A 129 20.18 11.84 -4.96
CA GLU A 129 19.69 12.04 -3.60
C GLU A 129 18.89 10.87 -3.02
N TYR A 130 18.63 9.81 -3.80
CA TYR A 130 17.97 8.57 -3.36
C TYR A 130 18.92 7.38 -3.23
N GLY A 131 20.25 7.60 -3.38
CA GLY A 131 21.28 6.57 -3.27
C GLY A 131 22.43 6.94 -2.35
N GLY A 132 23.37 6.00 -2.14
CA GLY A 132 24.57 6.22 -1.33
C GLY A 132 24.32 6.08 0.18
N SER A 133 24.07 7.17 0.92
CA SER A 133 23.91 7.14 2.37
C SER A 133 22.61 6.46 2.82
N ASN A 134 22.53 6.08 4.11
CA ASN A 134 21.29 5.52 4.70
C ASN A 134 20.13 6.49 4.60
N GLU A 135 20.40 7.77 4.83
CA GLU A 135 19.43 8.87 4.77
C GLU A 135 18.84 9.00 3.36
N ASN A 136 19.70 8.95 2.35
CA ASN A 136 19.32 9.03 0.95
C ASN A 136 18.48 7.80 0.53
N ARG A 137 18.93 6.60 0.88
CA ARG A 137 18.18 5.38 0.58
C ARG A 137 16.79 5.32 1.25
N ALA A 138 16.65 5.91 2.44
CA ALA A 138 15.39 5.99 3.15
C ALA A 138 14.48 7.13 2.64
N ARG A 139 15.02 8.09 1.87
CA ARG A 139 14.33 9.30 1.44
C ARG A 139 12.99 9.00 0.75
N PHE A 140 12.97 8.07 -0.19
CA PHE A 140 11.75 7.74 -0.93
C PHE A 140 10.60 7.29 0.00
N VAL A 141 10.87 6.37 0.92
CA VAL A 141 9.86 5.90 1.89
C VAL A 141 9.41 7.03 2.81
N ILE A 142 10.35 7.88 3.25
CA ILE A 142 10.05 9.03 4.10
C ILE A 142 9.18 10.06 3.36
N GLU A 143 9.43 10.30 2.08
CA GLU A 143 8.63 11.21 1.26
C GLU A 143 7.21 10.69 1.06
N ILE A 144 7.03 9.39 0.81
CA ILE A 144 5.71 8.76 0.77
C ILE A 144 4.96 9.01 2.09
N ILE A 145 5.58 8.74 3.23
CA ILE A 145 4.96 8.95 4.55
C ILE A 145 4.58 10.42 4.77
N LYS A 146 5.48 11.35 4.43
CA LYS A 146 5.21 12.80 4.55
C LYS A 146 4.04 13.21 3.67
N LYS A 147 4.00 12.75 2.42
CA LYS A 147 2.94 13.08 1.46
C LYS A 147 1.58 12.53 1.92
N ILE A 148 1.55 11.32 2.46
CA ILE A 148 0.34 10.73 3.05
C ILE A 148 -0.15 11.60 4.22
N ARG A 149 0.74 11.96 5.16
CA ARG A 149 0.39 12.80 6.32
C ARG A 149 -0.06 14.19 5.92
N GLU A 150 0.56 14.78 4.90
CA GLU A 150 0.17 16.08 4.36
C GLU A 150 -1.29 16.07 3.86
N LYS A 151 -1.68 15.03 3.11
CA LYS A 151 -3.04 14.91 2.55
C LYS A 151 -4.08 14.42 3.55
N MET A 152 -3.71 13.55 4.48
CA MET A 152 -4.64 12.97 5.46
C MET A 152 -4.76 13.76 6.76
N GLY A 153 -3.83 14.66 7.04
CA GLY A 153 -3.75 15.35 8.34
C GLY A 153 -3.10 14.47 9.41
N ASN A 154 -3.28 14.86 10.68
CA ASN A 154 -2.68 14.19 11.84
C ASN A 154 -3.59 13.12 12.48
N GLU A 155 -4.60 12.66 11.77
CA GLU A 155 -5.51 11.63 12.25
C GLU A 155 -5.00 10.22 11.94
#